data_a0e831ec8fb43450277c577ddd77dbd9
#
_entry.id   a0e831ec8fb43450277c577ddd77dbd9
#
_cell.length_a   1.000
_cell.length_b   1.000
_cell.length_c   1.000
_cell.angle_alpha   90.00
_cell.angle_beta   90.00
_cell.angle_gamma   90.00
#
_symmetry.space_group_name_H-M   'P 1'
#
loop_
_entity.id
_entity.type
_entity.pdbx_description
1 polymer ?
#
loop_
_entity_poly.entity_id
_entity_poly.type
_entity_poly.pdbx_seq_one_letter_code
_entity_poly.pdbx_strand_id
1 'polypeptide(L)'
;MLPHSAEVLGAVADLPVPRIHFGVGAAHLLRPMHEAGATVVGVDHRMRLDEALAILPEGTPVQGNIDPAVLFTSEEVRFAEARAVLAAGAGASGHVVNLGHGVPPETDPQVLTDLVAFLHAQR
;
A
#
# COMPACT_ATOMS: atom_id res chain seq x y z
N MET A 1 2.67 -18.37 -9.73
CA MET A 1 2.38 -17.49 -8.57
C MET A 1 0.97 -17.72 -8.03
N LEU A 2 -0.09 -17.55 -8.80
CA LEU A 2 -1.49 -17.60 -8.31
C LEU A 2 -1.82 -18.88 -7.51
N PRO A 3 -1.53 -20.11 -7.97
CA PRO A 3 -1.89 -21.33 -7.21
C PRO A 3 -1.23 -21.37 -5.83
N HIS A 4 0.05 -21.05 -5.75
CA HIS A 4 0.80 -21.10 -4.48
C HIS A 4 0.38 -20.00 -3.50
N SER A 5 0.14 -18.79 -4.01
CA SER A 5 -0.40 -17.70 -3.18
C SER A 5 -1.79 -18.04 -2.66
N ALA A 6 -2.65 -18.62 -3.48
CA ALA A 6 -3.98 -19.05 -3.10
C ALA A 6 -3.95 -20.15 -2.02
N GLU A 7 -3.00 -21.08 -2.10
CA GLU A 7 -2.81 -22.12 -1.09
C GLU A 7 -2.41 -21.52 0.27
N VAL A 8 -1.43 -20.61 0.26
CA VAL A 8 -0.95 -19.94 1.49
C VAL A 8 -2.04 -19.07 2.12
N LEU A 9 -2.69 -18.22 1.33
CA LEU A 9 -3.75 -17.33 1.82
C LEU A 9 -5.01 -18.13 2.22
N GLY A 10 -5.30 -19.21 1.51
CA GLY A 10 -6.40 -20.11 1.81
C GLY A 10 -6.24 -20.84 3.15
N ALA A 11 -5.00 -21.14 3.55
CA ALA A 11 -4.73 -21.83 4.81
C ALA A 11 -5.12 -21.03 6.06
N VAL A 12 -5.31 -19.71 5.93
CA VAL A 12 -5.73 -18.80 7.01
C VAL A 12 -7.06 -18.09 6.70
N ALA A 13 -7.80 -18.57 5.71
CA ALA A 13 -9.01 -17.88 5.23
C ALA A 13 -10.17 -17.87 6.23
N ASP A 14 -10.19 -18.85 7.14
CA ASP A 14 -11.16 -19.00 8.23
C ASP A 14 -10.83 -18.15 9.48
N LEU A 15 -9.65 -17.55 9.51
CA LEU A 15 -9.26 -16.66 10.60
C LEU A 15 -9.83 -15.25 10.35
N PRO A 16 -10.30 -14.55 11.42
CA PRO A 16 -10.84 -13.19 11.30
C PRO A 16 -9.74 -12.12 11.22
N VAL A 17 -8.81 -12.28 10.26
CA VAL A 17 -7.67 -11.38 10.06
C VAL A 17 -7.57 -10.96 8.61
N PRO A 18 -7.13 -9.71 8.32
CA PRO A 18 -6.83 -9.29 6.96
C PRO A 18 -5.67 -10.11 6.37
N ARG A 19 -5.79 -10.43 5.09
CA ARG A 19 -4.74 -11.09 4.31
C ARG A 19 -4.22 -10.12 3.28
N ILE A 20 -2.99 -9.63 3.50
CA ILE A 20 -2.36 -8.64 2.64
C ILE A 20 -1.40 -9.35 1.68
N HIS A 21 -1.57 -9.15 0.38
CA HIS A 21 -0.63 -9.62 -0.64
C HIS A 21 0.09 -8.42 -1.24
N PHE A 22 1.41 -8.44 -1.22
CA PHE A 22 2.28 -7.38 -1.75
C PHE A 22 3.37 -7.96 -2.64
N GLY A 23 3.76 -7.24 -3.68
CA GLY A 23 4.91 -7.56 -4.51
C GLY A 23 5.46 -6.30 -5.16
N VAL A 24 6.79 -6.18 -5.18
CA VAL A 24 7.50 -5.09 -5.86
C VAL A 24 7.42 -5.29 -7.38
N GLY A 25 7.09 -4.23 -8.13
CA GLY A 25 6.93 -4.29 -9.58
C GLY A 25 5.75 -5.14 -10.05
N ALA A 26 4.77 -5.37 -9.17
CA ALA A 26 3.67 -6.31 -9.38
C ALA A 26 2.38 -5.65 -9.91
N ALA A 27 2.45 -4.47 -10.50
CA ALA A 27 1.29 -3.75 -11.03
C ALA A 27 0.40 -4.60 -11.97
N HIS A 28 1.01 -5.46 -12.78
CA HIS A 28 0.32 -6.38 -13.69
C HIS A 28 -0.30 -7.59 -12.99
N LEU A 29 -0.05 -7.77 -11.69
CA LEU A 29 -0.50 -8.90 -10.89
C LEU A 29 -1.56 -8.52 -9.84
N LEU A 30 -2.00 -7.26 -9.77
CA LEU A 30 -2.93 -6.81 -8.72
C LEU A 30 -4.22 -7.63 -8.70
N ARG A 31 -4.83 -7.85 -9.87
CA ARG A 31 -6.03 -8.70 -9.97
C ARG A 31 -5.76 -10.15 -9.57
N PRO A 32 -4.72 -10.85 -10.10
CA PRO A 32 -4.32 -12.16 -9.60
C PRO A 32 -4.03 -12.23 -8.09
N MET A 33 -3.47 -11.17 -7.48
CA MET A 33 -3.28 -11.12 -6.03
C MET A 33 -4.60 -11.15 -5.27
N HIS A 34 -5.58 -10.38 -5.74
CA HIS A 34 -6.94 -10.39 -5.17
C HIS A 34 -7.60 -11.77 -5.36
N GLU A 35 -7.52 -12.33 -6.55
CA GLU A 35 -8.08 -13.66 -6.89
C GLU A 35 -7.43 -14.79 -6.07
N ALA A 36 -6.17 -14.64 -5.64
CA ALA A 36 -5.51 -15.56 -4.74
C ALA A 36 -6.06 -15.55 -3.31
N GLY A 37 -7.01 -14.66 -2.99
CA GLY A 37 -7.64 -14.57 -1.67
C GLY A 37 -7.09 -13.45 -0.80
N ALA A 38 -6.34 -12.50 -1.36
CA ALA A 38 -5.99 -11.28 -0.63
C ALA A 38 -7.25 -10.47 -0.34
N THR A 39 -7.45 -10.10 0.93
CA THR A 39 -8.51 -9.19 1.35
C THR A 39 -8.08 -7.73 1.30
N VAL A 40 -6.77 -7.49 1.27
CA VAL A 40 -6.14 -6.18 1.06
C VAL A 40 -5.03 -6.37 0.03
N VAL A 41 -4.97 -5.53 -0.98
CA VAL A 41 -3.92 -5.58 -1.99
C VAL A 41 -2.87 -4.50 -1.71
N GLY A 42 -1.63 -4.94 -1.50
CA GLY A 42 -0.48 -4.05 -1.37
C GLY A 42 0.00 -3.56 -2.74
N VAL A 43 0.18 -2.25 -2.86
CA VAL A 43 0.61 -1.60 -4.10
C VAL A 43 1.97 -0.95 -3.88
N ASP A 44 2.92 -1.18 -4.78
CA ASP A 44 4.22 -0.52 -4.71
C ASP A 44 4.16 0.94 -5.23
N HIS A 45 5.22 1.71 -5.01
CA HIS A 45 5.25 3.15 -5.32
C HIS A 45 5.32 3.48 -6.82
N ARG A 46 5.48 2.47 -7.69
CA ARG A 46 5.59 2.67 -9.15
C ARG A 46 4.25 2.85 -9.86
N MET A 47 3.15 2.63 -9.16
CA MET A 47 1.80 2.81 -9.66
C MET A 47 1.00 3.70 -8.71
N ARG A 48 0.18 4.58 -9.25
CA ARG A 48 -0.73 5.38 -8.42
C ARG A 48 -1.86 4.51 -7.85
N LEU A 49 -2.33 4.83 -6.64
CA LEU A 49 -3.42 4.05 -6.02
C LEU A 49 -4.74 4.15 -6.79
N ASP A 50 -5.07 5.30 -7.37
CA ASP A 50 -6.27 5.46 -8.19
C ASP A 50 -6.23 4.59 -9.46
N GLU A 51 -5.06 4.44 -10.08
CA GLU A 51 -4.86 3.52 -11.21
C GLU A 51 -5.00 2.06 -10.75
N ALA A 52 -4.45 1.71 -9.60
CA ALA A 52 -4.58 0.38 -9.01
C ALA A 52 -6.06 0.04 -8.72
N LEU A 53 -6.80 0.98 -8.16
CA LEU A 53 -8.22 0.83 -7.87
C LEU A 53 -9.07 0.63 -9.14
N ALA A 54 -8.69 1.23 -10.27
CA ALA A 54 -9.36 1.01 -11.54
C ALA A 54 -9.17 -0.43 -12.09
N ILE A 55 -8.13 -1.13 -11.66
CA ILE A 55 -7.84 -2.52 -12.04
C ILE A 55 -8.53 -3.52 -11.11
N LEU A 56 -8.56 -3.20 -9.82
CA LEU A 56 -9.10 -4.05 -8.78
C LEU A 56 -10.63 -4.05 -8.77
N PRO A 57 -11.29 -5.10 -8.24
CA PRO A 57 -12.73 -5.07 -8.01
C PRO A 57 -13.14 -3.90 -7.12
N GLU A 58 -14.30 -3.33 -7.39
CA GLU A 58 -14.86 -2.24 -6.59
C GLU A 58 -14.92 -2.61 -5.10
N GLY A 59 -14.53 -1.68 -4.26
CA GLY A 59 -14.53 -1.90 -2.81
C GLY A 59 -13.32 -2.66 -2.28
N THR A 60 -12.30 -2.97 -3.10
CA THR A 60 -11.07 -3.62 -2.61
C THR A 60 -10.28 -2.66 -1.72
N PRO A 61 -9.96 -3.04 -0.47
CA PRO A 61 -9.03 -2.28 0.36
C PRO A 61 -7.62 -2.36 -0.19
N VAL A 62 -6.82 -1.31 -0.02
CA VAL A 62 -5.43 -1.25 -0.47
C VAL A 62 -4.47 -0.85 0.64
N GLN A 63 -3.20 -1.25 0.50
CA GLN A 63 -2.10 -0.81 1.35
C GLN A 63 -1.00 -0.19 0.48
N GLY A 64 -0.45 0.91 0.91
CA GLY A 64 0.65 1.62 0.25
C GLY A 64 0.36 3.11 0.13
N ASN A 65 1.08 3.84 -0.71
CA ASN A 65 2.26 3.41 -1.47
C ASN A 65 3.22 4.60 -1.65
N ILE A 66 3.51 5.27 -0.52
CA ILE A 66 4.45 6.41 -0.51
C ILE A 66 5.81 5.95 -1.04
N ASP A 67 6.40 6.72 -1.97
CA ASP A 67 7.75 6.44 -2.48
C ASP A 67 8.77 6.58 -1.34
N PRO A 68 9.54 5.54 -1.01
CA PRO A 68 10.57 5.61 0.02
C PRO A 68 11.61 6.69 -0.21
N ALA A 69 11.85 7.10 -1.46
CA ALA A 69 12.81 8.15 -1.79
C ALA A 69 12.45 9.50 -1.16
N VAL A 70 11.16 9.76 -0.88
CA VAL A 70 10.76 11.04 -0.26
C VAL A 70 11.24 11.18 1.18
N LEU A 71 11.65 10.09 1.82
CA LEU A 71 12.22 10.13 3.17
C LEU A 71 13.53 10.92 3.25
N PHE A 72 14.21 11.09 2.10
CA PHE A 72 15.44 11.86 1.97
C PHE A 72 15.23 13.27 1.42
N THR A 73 13.98 13.70 1.25
CA THR A 73 13.61 15.04 0.75
C THR A 73 13.26 15.99 1.89
N SER A 74 12.93 17.24 1.54
CA SER A 74 12.40 18.19 2.51
C SER A 74 11.05 17.72 3.07
N GLU A 75 10.69 18.23 4.23
CA GLU A 75 9.39 17.99 4.86
C GLU A 75 8.24 18.37 3.93
N GLU A 76 8.36 19.50 3.23
CA GLU A 76 7.36 19.97 2.28
C GLU A 76 7.07 18.96 1.17
N VAL A 77 8.12 18.41 0.53
CA VAL A 77 8.01 17.41 -0.53
C VAL A 77 7.42 16.12 0.01
N ARG A 78 7.88 15.68 1.15
CA ARG A 78 7.42 14.45 1.82
C ARG A 78 5.94 14.52 2.19
N PHE A 79 5.50 15.64 2.73
CA PHE A 79 4.09 15.83 3.09
C PHE A 79 3.19 16.04 1.87
N ALA A 80 3.71 16.65 0.79
CA ALA A 80 2.98 16.75 -0.47
C ALA A 80 2.73 15.36 -1.08
N GLU A 81 3.72 14.49 -1.08
CA GLU A 81 3.59 13.09 -1.53
C GLU A 81 2.57 12.32 -0.67
N ALA A 82 2.65 12.46 0.64
CA ALA A 82 1.70 11.83 1.55
C ALA A 82 0.24 12.24 1.27
N ARG A 83 0.00 13.54 1.02
CA ARG A 83 -1.34 14.02 0.62
C ARG A 83 -1.78 13.45 -0.72
N ALA A 84 -0.88 13.36 -1.69
CA ALA A 84 -1.19 12.80 -3.00
C ALA A 84 -1.58 11.32 -2.90
N VAL A 85 -0.88 10.54 -2.08
CA VAL A 85 -1.18 9.14 -1.83
C VAL A 85 -2.53 8.98 -1.12
N LEU A 86 -2.83 9.81 -0.10
CA LEU A 86 -4.13 9.80 0.55
C LEU A 86 -5.26 10.11 -0.43
N ALA A 87 -5.09 11.11 -1.27
CA ALA A 87 -6.08 11.48 -2.29
C ALA A 87 -6.29 10.36 -3.31
N ALA A 88 -5.22 9.75 -3.79
CA ALA A 88 -5.29 8.63 -4.74
C ALA A 88 -5.95 7.38 -4.15
N GLY A 89 -5.80 7.16 -2.83
CA GLY A 89 -6.41 6.04 -2.12
C GLY A 89 -7.84 6.27 -1.65
N ALA A 90 -8.38 7.47 -1.82
CA ALA A 90 -9.69 7.85 -1.27
C ALA A 90 -10.88 7.03 -1.82
N GLY A 91 -10.74 6.44 -3.01
CA GLY A 91 -11.76 5.58 -3.62
C GLY A 91 -11.78 4.13 -3.09
N ALA A 92 -10.81 3.74 -2.27
CA ALA A 92 -10.78 2.41 -1.66
C ALA A 92 -11.78 2.32 -0.51
N SER A 93 -12.29 1.11 -0.23
CA SER A 93 -13.14 0.87 0.95
C SER A 93 -12.36 0.95 2.26
N GLY A 94 -11.02 0.82 2.19
CA GLY A 94 -10.07 0.99 3.27
C GLY A 94 -8.67 1.23 2.72
N HIS A 95 -7.91 2.11 3.36
CA HIS A 95 -6.54 2.42 2.95
C HIS A 95 -5.60 2.37 4.15
N VAL A 96 -4.68 1.41 4.12
CA VAL A 96 -3.55 1.37 5.06
C VAL A 96 -2.39 2.12 4.42
N VAL A 97 -2.12 3.33 4.91
CA VAL A 97 -0.98 4.11 4.40
C VAL A 97 0.32 3.46 4.82
N ASN A 98 1.15 3.19 3.86
CA ASN A 98 2.46 2.57 4.04
C ASN A 98 3.43 3.09 2.98
N LEU A 99 4.72 2.84 3.15
CA LEU A 99 5.66 2.98 2.05
C LEU A 99 5.39 1.94 0.96
N GLY A 100 5.64 2.29 -0.28
CA GLY A 100 5.52 1.36 -1.41
C GLY A 100 6.70 0.38 -1.55
N HIS A 101 7.58 0.34 -0.57
CA HIS A 101 8.70 -0.59 -0.43
C HIS A 101 9.20 -0.58 1.03
N GLY A 102 10.22 -1.38 1.34
CA GLY A 102 10.87 -1.35 2.65
C GLY A 102 11.52 0.00 2.97
N VAL A 103 11.69 0.28 4.26
CA VAL A 103 12.39 1.48 4.73
C VAL A 103 13.88 1.37 4.37
N PRO A 104 14.45 2.36 3.66
CA PRO A 104 15.90 2.36 3.43
C PRO A 104 16.69 2.40 4.74
N PRO A 105 17.78 1.63 4.87
CA PRO A 105 18.53 1.52 6.13
C PRO A 105 19.09 2.85 6.66
N GLU A 106 19.34 3.80 5.77
CA GLU A 106 19.91 5.13 6.09
C GLU A 106 18.86 6.14 6.55
N THR A 107 17.58 5.74 6.64
CA THR A 107 16.49 6.64 7.02
C THR A 107 16.61 7.04 8.48
N ASP A 108 16.57 8.35 8.75
CA ASP A 108 16.43 8.86 10.11
C ASP A 108 15.04 8.47 10.67
N PRO A 109 14.98 7.75 11.80
CA PRO A 109 13.70 7.36 12.42
C PRO A 109 12.77 8.54 12.73
N GLN A 110 13.33 9.74 13.00
CA GLN A 110 12.53 10.93 13.27
C GLN A 110 11.68 11.34 12.05
N VAL A 111 12.22 11.16 10.84
CA VAL A 111 11.49 11.44 9.59
C VAL A 111 10.22 10.58 9.48
N LEU A 112 10.28 9.32 9.90
CA LEU A 112 9.11 8.43 9.92
C LEU A 112 8.13 8.84 11.01
N THR A 113 8.62 9.22 12.19
CA THR A 113 7.79 9.71 13.28
C THR A 113 6.99 10.95 12.86
N ASP A 114 7.64 11.91 12.21
CA ASP A 114 7.02 13.14 11.73
C ASP A 114 6.00 12.84 10.61
N LEU A 115 6.32 11.93 9.70
CA LEU A 115 5.41 11.51 8.63
C LEU A 115 4.15 10.84 9.19
N VAL A 116 4.27 9.97 10.18
CA VAL A 116 3.14 9.32 10.85
C VAL A 116 2.27 10.34 11.57
N ALA A 117 2.88 11.27 12.31
CA ALA A 117 2.16 12.35 12.99
C ALA A 117 1.38 13.22 11.98
N PHE A 118 2.01 13.56 10.86
CA PHE A 118 1.38 14.29 9.77
C PHE A 118 0.17 13.55 9.20
N LEU A 119 0.32 12.26 8.87
CA LEU A 119 -0.76 11.43 8.32
C LEU A 119 -1.96 11.33 9.29
N HIS A 120 -1.70 11.18 10.58
CA HIS A 120 -2.76 11.13 11.59
C HIS A 120 -3.53 12.46 11.71
N ALA A 121 -2.88 13.57 11.44
CA ALA A 121 -3.51 14.90 11.45
C ALA A 121 -4.40 15.17 10.22
N GLN A 122 -4.33 14.34 9.18
CA GLN A 122 -5.15 14.49 7.96
C GLN A 122 -6.55 13.83 8.08
N ARG A 123 -6.90 13.28 9.22
CA ARG A 123 -8.19 12.61 9.46
C ARG A 123 -9.32 13.61 9.69
#